data_8b18485796ab8d892e573ed499713c0e
#
_entry.id   8b18485796ab8d892e573ed499713c0e
#
_cell.length_a   1.000
_cell.length_b   1.000
_cell.length_c   1.000
_cell.angle_alpha   90.00
_cell.angle_beta   90.00
_cell.angle_gamma   90.00
#
_symmetry.space_group_name_H-M   'P 1'
#
loop_
_entity.id
_entity.type
_entity.pdbx_description
1 polymer ?
#
loop_
_entity_poly.entity_id
_entity_poly.type
_entity_poly.pdbx_seq_one_letter_code
_entity_poly.pdbx_strand_id
1 'polypeptide(L)'
;IDLVLDKFSKNFGHINNFNYATTHSQAEEALDHFIEKALPDFGAYQDAMMVDQPFLYHAIISPYLNIGLLKPIDVCKKAEKAYLDGKAPLNSVEGFIRQIIGWREYIRGIYFLQGPNYTKNNFLDHTRPLPSLYWGKESGLNCLDQSINQTEEFSYAHHIQRLMITGNFALLAGVSPHEVHEWYLSVYIDAFEWVEAPNTIGMSQFADGGVVASKPYVSSGAYINRMSNYCKSCKFKVSEKIGPDACPFNTLYWHFLSRHRHKFDGNPRMAQMYRVWDKMNEDHKKNVIKSADKFLNQLS
;
A
#
# COMPACT_ATOMS: atom_id res chain seq x y z
N ILE A 1 -18.41 -8.40 -20.52
CA ILE A 1 -17.20 -7.77 -21.07
C ILE A 1 -17.58 -6.76 -22.13
N ASP A 2 -18.30 -7.14 -23.21
CA ASP A 2 -18.63 -6.28 -24.36
C ASP A 2 -19.32 -4.96 -23.98
N LEU A 3 -20.29 -5.00 -23.04
CA LEU A 3 -20.97 -3.81 -22.52
C LEU A 3 -20.01 -2.84 -21.82
N VAL A 4 -19.01 -3.35 -21.10
CA VAL A 4 -18.01 -2.55 -20.40
C VAL A 4 -17.04 -1.93 -21.40
N LEU A 5 -16.59 -2.68 -22.38
CA LEU A 5 -15.71 -2.19 -23.45
C LEU A 5 -16.40 -1.10 -24.28
N ASP A 6 -17.70 -1.26 -24.57
CA ASP A 6 -18.47 -0.26 -25.30
C ASP A 6 -18.60 1.07 -24.52
N LYS A 7 -18.93 0.99 -23.23
CA LYS A 7 -19.25 2.18 -22.43
C LYS A 7 -18.04 2.81 -21.72
N PHE A 8 -17.01 2.03 -21.37
CA PHE A 8 -15.94 2.43 -20.47
C PHE A 8 -14.53 2.19 -21.03
N SER A 9 -14.39 2.07 -22.35
CA SER A 9 -13.11 1.77 -23.03
C SER A 9 -11.98 2.80 -22.78
N LYS A 10 -12.33 3.97 -22.27
CA LYS A 10 -11.36 5.06 -21.96
C LYS A 10 -10.99 5.14 -20.47
N ASN A 11 -11.61 4.31 -19.62
CA ASN A 11 -11.32 4.32 -18.21
C ASN A 11 -9.96 3.65 -17.93
N PHE A 12 -9.34 4.02 -16.82
CA PHE A 12 -8.15 3.35 -16.30
C PHE A 12 -8.45 1.88 -16.00
N GLY A 13 -7.55 0.98 -16.42
CA GLY A 13 -7.67 -0.44 -16.20
C GLY A 13 -8.00 -1.25 -17.46
N HIS A 14 -7.78 -2.57 -17.37
CA HIS A 14 -8.03 -3.53 -18.44
C HIS A 14 -8.97 -4.64 -17.97
N ILE A 15 -9.96 -5.00 -18.80
CA ILE A 15 -10.92 -6.05 -18.50
C ILE A 15 -10.53 -7.41 -19.13
N ASN A 16 -9.53 -7.43 -20.01
CA ASN A 16 -9.17 -8.64 -20.76
C ASN A 16 -8.67 -9.78 -19.84
N ASN A 17 -8.05 -9.44 -18.71
CA ASN A 17 -7.52 -10.38 -17.73
C ASN A 17 -8.49 -10.61 -16.56
N PHE A 18 -9.78 -10.27 -16.71
CA PHE A 18 -10.77 -10.49 -15.65
C PHE A 18 -10.99 -11.99 -15.43
N ASN A 19 -10.49 -12.49 -14.30
CA ASN A 19 -10.61 -13.90 -13.89
C ASN A 19 -11.02 -14.04 -12.42
N TYR A 20 -11.60 -13.00 -11.84
CA TYR A 20 -12.11 -13.03 -10.46
C TYR A 20 -13.40 -13.86 -10.38
N ALA A 21 -13.58 -14.53 -9.23
CA ALA A 21 -14.76 -15.32 -8.96
C ALA A 21 -16.05 -14.47 -8.94
N THR A 22 -17.08 -14.96 -9.56
CA THR A 22 -18.41 -14.33 -9.62
C THR A 22 -19.50 -15.19 -8.95
N THR A 23 -19.14 -16.39 -8.50
CA THR A 23 -20.05 -17.33 -7.80
C THR A 23 -19.39 -17.84 -6.52
N HIS A 24 -20.22 -18.35 -5.59
CA HIS A 24 -19.72 -18.99 -4.37
C HIS A 24 -18.78 -20.16 -4.68
N SER A 25 -19.09 -21.02 -5.64
CA SER A 25 -18.25 -22.15 -6.01
C SER A 25 -16.86 -21.70 -6.47
N GLN A 26 -16.79 -20.70 -7.37
CA GLN A 26 -15.53 -20.17 -7.85
C GLN A 26 -14.72 -19.49 -6.71
N ALA A 27 -15.39 -18.81 -5.78
CA ALA A 27 -14.71 -18.19 -4.64
C ALA A 27 -14.15 -19.26 -3.67
N GLU A 28 -14.88 -20.37 -3.47
CA GLU A 28 -14.39 -21.52 -2.69
C GLU A 28 -13.20 -22.21 -3.37
N GLU A 29 -13.22 -22.38 -4.69
CA GLU A 29 -12.10 -22.91 -5.47
C GLU A 29 -10.85 -22.02 -5.34
N ALA A 30 -11.02 -20.69 -5.39
CA ALA A 30 -9.92 -19.74 -5.19
C ALA A 30 -9.35 -19.82 -3.77
N LEU A 31 -10.21 -19.98 -2.75
CA LEU A 31 -9.79 -20.18 -1.36
C LEU A 31 -9.02 -21.51 -1.20
N ASP A 32 -9.53 -22.60 -1.77
CA ASP A 32 -8.88 -23.91 -1.70
C ASP A 32 -7.50 -23.89 -2.39
N HIS A 33 -7.40 -23.22 -3.53
CA HIS A 33 -6.13 -23.00 -4.22
C HIS A 33 -5.13 -22.22 -3.33
N PHE A 34 -5.57 -21.14 -2.69
CA PHE A 34 -4.71 -20.39 -1.75
C PHE A 34 -4.24 -21.28 -0.59
N ILE A 35 -5.16 -22.01 0.06
CA ILE A 35 -4.84 -22.88 1.20
C ILE A 35 -3.80 -23.95 0.81
N GLU A 36 -3.92 -24.51 -0.39
CA GLU A 36 -3.04 -25.58 -0.84
C GLU A 36 -1.69 -25.06 -1.38
N LYS A 37 -1.68 -23.97 -2.14
CA LYS A 37 -0.50 -23.54 -2.92
C LYS A 37 0.25 -22.36 -2.32
N ALA A 38 -0.42 -21.42 -1.66
CA ALA A 38 0.20 -20.18 -1.22
C ALA A 38 0.31 -20.04 0.29
N LEU A 39 -0.66 -20.55 1.06
CA LEU A 39 -0.66 -20.44 2.51
C LEU A 39 0.61 -21.02 3.18
N PRO A 40 1.22 -22.15 2.71
CA PRO A 40 2.44 -22.64 3.32
C PRO A 40 3.59 -21.62 3.36
N ASP A 41 3.71 -20.80 2.34
CA ASP A 41 4.78 -19.81 2.19
C ASP A 41 4.35 -18.38 2.57
N PHE A 42 3.06 -18.14 2.81
CA PHE A 42 2.50 -16.83 3.11
C PHE A 42 3.23 -16.12 4.25
N GLY A 43 3.46 -16.79 5.37
CA GLY A 43 4.07 -16.19 6.56
C GLY A 43 5.52 -15.74 6.34
N ALA A 44 6.27 -16.42 5.47
CA ALA A 44 7.65 -16.06 5.16
C ALA A 44 7.75 -14.92 4.13
N TYR A 45 6.79 -14.81 3.21
CA TYR A 45 6.89 -13.92 2.05
C TYR A 45 5.76 -12.89 1.93
N GLN A 46 4.91 -12.71 2.95
CA GLN A 46 3.76 -11.78 2.90
C GLN A 46 4.15 -10.33 2.60
N ASP A 47 5.38 -9.91 2.91
CA ASP A 47 5.88 -8.55 2.65
C ASP A 47 6.78 -8.47 1.40
N ALA A 48 7.02 -9.58 0.70
CA ALA A 48 7.88 -9.60 -0.47
C ALA A 48 7.19 -8.99 -1.69
N MET A 49 7.97 -8.29 -2.51
CA MET A 49 7.54 -7.75 -3.81
C MET A 49 8.54 -8.18 -4.88
N MET A 50 8.05 -8.55 -6.08
CA MET A 50 8.90 -9.03 -7.15
C MET A 50 8.39 -8.54 -8.51
N VAL A 51 9.31 -8.16 -9.39
CA VAL A 51 9.01 -7.81 -10.79
C VAL A 51 8.28 -8.97 -11.45
N ASP A 52 7.23 -8.69 -12.20
CA ASP A 52 6.42 -9.65 -12.94
C ASP A 52 5.76 -10.76 -12.09
N GLN A 53 5.64 -10.55 -10.77
CA GLN A 53 4.98 -11.47 -9.85
C GLN A 53 3.89 -10.74 -9.04
N PRO A 54 2.72 -10.46 -9.64
CA PRO A 54 1.71 -9.60 -9.04
C PRO A 54 1.06 -10.18 -7.78
N PHE A 55 0.98 -11.48 -7.66
CA PHE A 55 0.21 -12.13 -6.60
C PHE A 55 1.09 -12.78 -5.53
N LEU A 56 2.28 -13.28 -5.90
CA LEU A 56 3.14 -14.07 -5.02
C LEU A 56 2.33 -15.09 -4.19
N TYR A 57 2.40 -15.00 -2.87
CA TYR A 57 1.71 -15.90 -1.94
C TYR A 57 0.45 -15.27 -1.30
N HIS A 58 -0.09 -14.17 -1.87
CA HIS A 58 -1.30 -13.52 -1.37
C HIS A 58 -2.57 -14.28 -1.74
N ALA A 59 -3.58 -14.19 -0.86
CA ALA A 59 -4.81 -14.98 -0.98
C ALA A 59 -5.74 -14.54 -2.11
N ILE A 60 -5.74 -13.25 -2.48
CA ILE A 60 -6.61 -12.62 -3.49
C ILE A 60 -8.12 -12.89 -3.26
N ILE A 61 -8.52 -13.14 -2.01
CA ILE A 61 -9.91 -13.44 -1.64
C ILE A 61 -10.65 -12.24 -1.01
N SER A 62 -9.98 -11.12 -0.83
CA SER A 62 -10.59 -9.91 -0.25
C SER A 62 -11.83 -9.43 -1.00
N PRO A 63 -11.92 -9.46 -2.36
CA PRO A 63 -13.15 -9.14 -3.07
C PRO A 63 -14.31 -10.05 -2.64
N TYR A 64 -14.06 -11.35 -2.53
CA TYR A 64 -15.07 -12.36 -2.21
C TYR A 64 -15.57 -12.26 -0.77
N LEU A 65 -14.69 -11.89 0.15
CA LEU A 65 -15.08 -11.59 1.53
C LEU A 65 -15.94 -10.32 1.62
N ASN A 66 -15.62 -9.31 0.82
CA ASN A 66 -16.29 -8.01 0.90
C ASN A 66 -17.69 -8.03 0.25
N ILE A 67 -17.89 -8.84 -0.78
CA ILE A 67 -19.22 -9.03 -1.41
C ILE A 67 -20.01 -10.22 -0.83
N GLY A 68 -19.46 -10.93 0.16
CA GLY A 68 -20.16 -12.01 0.86
C GLY A 68 -20.16 -13.36 0.14
N LEU A 69 -19.35 -13.57 -0.91
CA LEU A 69 -19.18 -14.89 -1.54
C LEU A 69 -18.44 -15.88 -0.62
N LEU A 70 -17.59 -15.38 0.28
CA LEU A 70 -16.94 -16.16 1.32
C LEU A 70 -17.31 -15.60 2.71
N LYS A 71 -17.49 -16.48 3.68
CA LYS A 71 -17.69 -16.10 5.08
C LYS A 71 -16.35 -16.07 5.82
N PRO A 72 -15.98 -14.96 6.51
CA PRO A 72 -14.70 -14.85 7.21
C PRO A 72 -14.39 -16.02 8.15
N ILE A 73 -15.39 -16.48 8.91
CA ILE A 73 -15.20 -17.57 9.85
C ILE A 73 -14.87 -18.91 9.16
N ASP A 74 -15.48 -19.19 8.01
CA ASP A 74 -15.23 -20.42 7.28
C ASP A 74 -13.83 -20.41 6.64
N VAL A 75 -13.37 -19.24 6.17
CA VAL A 75 -12.00 -19.02 5.69
C VAL A 75 -10.99 -19.28 6.81
N CYS A 76 -11.23 -18.74 8.02
CA CYS A 76 -10.34 -18.97 9.18
C CYS A 76 -10.30 -20.44 9.57
N LYS A 77 -11.44 -21.14 9.59
CA LYS A 77 -11.51 -22.59 9.89
C LYS A 77 -10.77 -23.45 8.87
N LYS A 78 -10.85 -23.10 7.55
CA LYS A 78 -10.08 -23.80 6.52
C LYS A 78 -8.57 -23.62 6.73
N ALA A 79 -8.11 -22.41 7.06
CA ALA A 79 -6.71 -22.14 7.35
C ALA A 79 -6.23 -22.87 8.62
N GLU A 80 -7.01 -22.83 9.71
CA GLU A 80 -6.74 -23.58 10.95
C GLU A 80 -6.61 -25.08 10.67
N LYS A 81 -7.55 -25.64 9.90
CA LYS A 81 -7.50 -27.04 9.51
C LYS A 81 -6.22 -27.39 8.75
N ALA A 82 -5.75 -26.53 7.85
CA ALA A 82 -4.49 -26.75 7.14
C ALA A 82 -3.29 -26.83 8.09
N TYR A 83 -3.28 -26.07 9.18
CA TYR A 83 -2.26 -26.21 10.24
C TYR A 83 -2.40 -27.53 10.99
N LEU A 84 -3.61 -27.86 11.45
CA LEU A 84 -3.86 -29.11 12.20
C LEU A 84 -3.54 -30.37 11.38
N ASP A 85 -3.75 -30.32 10.07
CA ASP A 85 -3.41 -31.38 9.12
C ASP A 85 -1.91 -31.42 8.76
N GLY A 86 -1.07 -30.49 9.30
CA GLY A 86 0.36 -30.41 9.01
C GLY A 86 0.71 -29.89 7.61
N LYS A 87 -0.25 -29.23 6.91
CA LYS A 87 -0.09 -28.74 5.52
C LYS A 87 0.47 -27.31 5.44
N ALA A 88 0.34 -26.53 6.52
CA ALA A 88 0.86 -25.18 6.58
C ALA A 88 1.47 -24.89 7.97
N PRO A 89 2.58 -24.11 8.06
CA PRO A 89 3.23 -23.80 9.31
C PRO A 89 2.43 -22.76 10.12
N LEU A 90 2.63 -22.75 11.44
CA LEU A 90 1.91 -21.86 12.36
C LEU A 90 2.04 -20.38 12.00
N ASN A 91 3.25 -19.91 11.64
CA ASN A 91 3.49 -18.52 11.30
C ASN A 91 2.67 -18.03 10.10
N SER A 92 2.43 -18.90 9.12
CA SER A 92 1.59 -18.57 7.95
C SER A 92 0.11 -18.53 8.33
N VAL A 93 -0.36 -19.54 9.03
CA VAL A 93 -1.79 -19.66 9.41
C VAL A 93 -2.17 -18.59 10.43
N GLU A 94 -1.38 -18.37 11.46
CA GLU A 94 -1.60 -17.33 12.47
C GLU A 94 -1.56 -15.96 11.84
N GLY A 95 -0.55 -15.68 11.01
CA GLY A 95 -0.43 -14.42 10.30
C GLY A 95 -1.64 -14.15 9.41
N PHE A 96 -2.11 -15.16 8.66
CA PHE A 96 -3.28 -15.03 7.79
C PHE A 96 -4.59 -14.82 8.58
N ILE A 97 -4.85 -15.64 9.59
CA ILE A 97 -6.07 -15.53 10.41
C ILE A 97 -6.12 -14.18 11.12
N ARG A 98 -4.98 -13.65 11.58
CA ARG A 98 -4.88 -12.33 12.21
C ARG A 98 -5.28 -11.19 11.27
N GLN A 99 -5.08 -11.32 9.97
CA GLN A 99 -5.56 -10.32 9.01
C GLN A 99 -7.10 -10.29 8.94
N ILE A 100 -7.76 -11.44 9.13
CA ILE A 100 -9.22 -11.56 9.01
C ILE A 100 -9.91 -11.18 10.32
N ILE A 101 -9.64 -11.88 11.42
CA ILE A 101 -10.33 -11.64 12.70
C ILE A 101 -9.70 -10.51 13.54
N GLY A 102 -8.48 -10.11 13.23
CA GLY A 102 -7.80 -8.98 13.86
C GLY A 102 -7.96 -7.70 13.05
N TRP A 103 -7.15 -7.57 12.00
CA TRP A 103 -7.06 -6.31 11.25
C TRP A 103 -8.38 -5.91 10.57
N ARG A 104 -9.01 -6.82 9.83
CA ARG A 104 -10.26 -6.54 9.12
C ARG A 104 -11.37 -6.07 10.07
N GLU A 105 -11.55 -6.74 11.22
CA GLU A 105 -12.57 -6.35 12.20
C GLU A 105 -12.19 -5.07 12.96
N TYR A 106 -10.90 -4.85 13.22
CA TYR A 106 -10.41 -3.57 13.78
C TYR A 106 -10.74 -2.38 12.85
N ILE A 107 -10.42 -2.51 11.57
CA ILE A 107 -10.71 -1.48 10.55
C ILE A 107 -12.22 -1.22 10.43
N ARG A 108 -13.02 -2.28 10.46
CA ARG A 108 -14.49 -2.16 10.49
C ARG A 108 -14.97 -1.38 11.71
N GLY A 109 -14.43 -1.69 12.89
CA GLY A 109 -14.72 -0.96 14.12
C GLY A 109 -14.37 0.53 14.01
N ILE A 110 -13.18 0.86 13.51
CA ILE A 110 -12.75 2.25 13.30
C ILE A 110 -13.72 2.99 12.36
N TYR A 111 -14.07 2.41 11.21
CA TYR A 111 -14.96 3.04 10.25
C TYR A 111 -16.31 3.43 10.87
N PHE A 112 -16.97 2.51 11.58
CA PHE A 112 -18.26 2.77 12.20
C PHE A 112 -18.19 3.70 13.41
N LEU A 113 -17.10 3.66 14.19
CA LEU A 113 -16.91 4.52 15.35
C LEU A 113 -16.60 5.97 14.96
N GLN A 114 -15.81 6.17 13.89
CA GLN A 114 -15.42 7.52 13.45
C GLN A 114 -16.49 8.21 12.62
N GLY A 115 -17.39 7.44 12.01
CA GLY A 115 -18.53 7.95 11.26
C GLY A 115 -18.21 8.60 9.91
N PRO A 116 -19.22 9.23 9.26
CA PRO A 116 -19.15 9.58 7.83
C PRO A 116 -18.18 10.72 7.49
N ASN A 117 -17.66 11.44 8.47
CA ASN A 117 -16.68 12.51 8.22
C ASN A 117 -15.22 12.02 8.29
N TYR A 118 -15.00 10.75 8.57
CA TYR A 118 -13.65 10.20 8.71
C TYR A 118 -12.78 10.39 7.45
N THR A 119 -13.35 10.24 6.26
CA THR A 119 -12.66 10.42 4.98
C THR A 119 -12.20 11.85 4.71
N LYS A 120 -12.71 12.85 5.47
CA LYS A 120 -12.33 14.26 5.36
C LYS A 120 -11.11 14.63 6.21
N ASN A 121 -10.60 13.71 7.02
CA ASN A 121 -9.45 13.97 7.86
C ASN A 121 -8.19 14.27 7.03
N ASN A 122 -7.43 15.29 7.48
CA ASN A 122 -6.18 15.70 6.87
C ASN A 122 -5.23 16.29 7.91
N PHE A 123 -4.82 15.50 8.90
CA PHE A 123 -3.97 15.93 10.02
C PHE A 123 -2.65 16.56 9.58
N LEU A 124 -2.11 16.14 8.44
CA LEU A 124 -0.82 16.61 7.93
C LEU A 124 -0.93 17.85 7.01
N ASP A 125 -2.14 18.33 6.75
CA ASP A 125 -2.42 19.48 5.87
C ASP A 125 -1.87 19.28 4.44
N HIS A 126 -1.97 18.07 3.91
CA HIS A 126 -1.54 17.73 2.57
C HIS A 126 -2.57 18.18 1.53
N THR A 127 -2.10 18.89 0.49
CA THR A 127 -3.00 19.51 -0.50
C THR A 127 -2.55 19.33 -1.94
N ARG A 128 -1.45 18.62 -2.19
CA ARG A 128 -0.99 18.37 -3.56
C ARG A 128 -2.01 17.50 -4.29
N PRO A 129 -2.35 17.82 -5.55
CA PRO A 129 -3.19 16.95 -6.35
C PRO A 129 -2.51 15.59 -6.61
N LEU A 130 -3.30 14.57 -6.90
CA LEU A 130 -2.80 13.24 -7.24
C LEU A 130 -2.02 13.32 -8.56
N PRO A 131 -0.73 12.95 -8.58
CA PRO A 131 0.08 13.05 -9.78
C PRO A 131 -0.39 12.13 -10.91
N SER A 132 -0.17 12.55 -12.16
CA SER A 132 -0.56 11.80 -13.36
C SER A 132 0.04 10.40 -13.46
N LEU A 133 1.14 10.12 -12.75
CA LEU A 133 1.73 8.79 -12.68
C LEU A 133 0.76 7.72 -12.12
N TYR A 134 -0.17 8.10 -11.22
CA TYR A 134 -1.21 7.19 -10.70
C TYR A 134 -2.21 6.74 -11.77
N TRP A 135 -2.23 7.42 -12.90
CA TRP A 135 -3.06 7.12 -14.06
C TRP A 135 -2.28 6.52 -15.24
N GLY A 136 -1.16 5.82 -14.95
CA GLY A 136 -0.38 5.06 -15.93
C GLY A 136 0.70 5.85 -16.65
N LYS A 137 0.94 7.13 -16.31
CA LYS A 137 2.09 7.86 -16.86
C LYS A 137 3.38 7.38 -16.21
N GLU A 138 4.37 7.01 -17.01
CA GLU A 138 5.68 6.57 -16.50
C GLU A 138 6.29 7.59 -15.54
N SER A 139 6.64 7.12 -14.36
CA SER A 139 7.32 7.92 -13.33
C SER A 139 8.84 7.84 -13.46
N GLY A 140 9.31 6.78 -14.07
CA GLY A 140 10.71 6.39 -14.11
C GLY A 140 11.23 5.84 -12.78
N LEU A 141 10.35 5.67 -11.77
CA LEU A 141 10.62 4.94 -10.54
C LEU A 141 10.09 3.53 -10.70
N ASN A 142 10.95 2.57 -10.99
CA ASN A 142 10.52 1.21 -11.32
C ASN A 142 9.54 0.60 -10.31
N CYS A 143 9.70 0.88 -9.02
CA CYS A 143 8.78 0.39 -7.99
C CYS A 143 7.36 0.96 -8.12
N LEU A 144 7.22 2.24 -8.47
CA LEU A 144 5.91 2.85 -8.73
C LEU A 144 5.32 2.32 -10.04
N ASP A 145 6.11 2.32 -11.11
CA ASP A 145 5.66 1.87 -12.43
C ASP A 145 5.17 0.41 -12.37
N GLN A 146 5.89 -0.48 -11.68
CA GLN A 146 5.47 -1.88 -11.46
C GLN A 146 4.15 -1.97 -10.69
N SER A 147 3.99 -1.18 -9.62
CA SER A 147 2.77 -1.23 -8.78
C SER A 147 1.55 -0.62 -9.48
N ILE A 148 1.76 0.44 -10.26
CA ILE A 148 0.68 1.09 -11.02
C ILE A 148 0.26 0.22 -12.22
N ASN A 149 1.21 -0.29 -13.00
CA ASN A 149 0.92 -1.16 -14.15
C ASN A 149 0.18 -2.43 -13.71
N GLN A 150 0.58 -3.03 -12.58
CA GLN A 150 -0.13 -4.15 -12.00
C GLN A 150 -1.56 -3.77 -11.58
N THR A 151 -1.75 -2.58 -11.00
CA THR A 151 -3.08 -2.07 -10.64
C THR A 151 -3.95 -1.87 -11.89
N GLU A 152 -3.38 -1.32 -12.96
CA GLU A 152 -4.06 -1.13 -14.23
C GLU A 152 -4.46 -2.46 -14.87
N GLU A 153 -3.58 -3.45 -14.84
CA GLU A 153 -3.80 -4.76 -15.49
C GLU A 153 -4.78 -5.66 -14.71
N PHE A 154 -4.67 -5.68 -13.37
CA PHE A 154 -5.42 -6.64 -12.54
C PHE A 154 -6.42 -5.98 -11.57
N SER A 155 -6.56 -4.65 -11.56
CA SER A 155 -7.31 -3.93 -10.52
C SER A 155 -6.90 -4.36 -9.09
N TYR A 156 -5.64 -4.76 -8.94
CA TYR A 156 -5.09 -5.31 -7.70
C TYR A 156 -3.62 -4.97 -7.52
N ALA A 157 -3.26 -4.62 -6.30
CA ALA A 157 -1.90 -4.66 -5.78
C ALA A 157 -1.97 -5.19 -4.34
N HIS A 158 -0.99 -5.97 -3.90
CA HIS A 158 -1.03 -6.47 -2.53
C HIS A 158 -0.70 -5.36 -1.51
N HIS A 159 -1.04 -5.62 -0.24
CA HIS A 159 -0.99 -4.61 0.82
C HIS A 159 0.33 -3.83 0.88
N ILE A 160 1.47 -4.50 0.74
CA ILE A 160 2.79 -3.83 0.84
C ILE A 160 3.05 -2.89 -0.34
N GLN A 161 2.61 -3.21 -1.54
CA GLN A 161 2.67 -2.29 -2.68
C GLN A 161 1.78 -1.07 -2.44
N ARG A 162 0.54 -1.28 -1.94
CA ARG A 162 -0.37 -0.18 -1.61
C ARG A 162 0.19 0.70 -0.49
N LEU A 163 0.68 0.12 0.60
CA LEU A 163 1.14 0.88 1.76
C LEU A 163 2.52 1.50 1.52
N MET A 164 3.51 0.70 1.11
CA MET A 164 4.92 1.07 1.16
C MET A 164 5.48 1.58 -0.17
N ILE A 165 4.72 1.50 -1.25
CA ILE A 165 5.10 2.08 -2.54
C ILE A 165 4.15 3.22 -2.91
N THR A 166 2.93 2.94 -3.37
CA THR A 166 2.01 3.99 -3.82
C THR A 166 1.57 4.89 -2.67
N GLY A 167 1.12 4.34 -1.55
CA GLY A 167 0.73 5.11 -0.36
C GLY A 167 1.88 5.89 0.26
N ASN A 168 3.04 5.27 0.43
CA ASN A 168 4.23 5.94 0.96
C ASN A 168 4.69 7.09 0.04
N PHE A 169 4.67 6.91 -1.27
CA PHE A 169 5.00 7.98 -2.21
C PHE A 169 4.03 9.16 -2.07
N ALA A 170 2.73 8.91 -2.07
CA ALA A 170 1.71 9.94 -1.89
C ALA A 170 1.90 10.72 -0.58
N LEU A 171 2.11 9.99 0.53
CA LEU A 171 2.36 10.58 1.85
C LEU A 171 3.63 11.45 1.88
N LEU A 172 4.74 10.96 1.34
CA LEU A 172 5.99 11.68 1.26
C LEU A 172 5.88 12.93 0.37
N ALA A 173 5.19 12.80 -0.76
CA ALA A 173 4.96 13.91 -1.69
C ALA A 173 3.98 14.96 -1.16
N GLY A 174 3.17 14.64 -0.18
CA GLY A 174 2.15 15.53 0.37
C GLY A 174 0.90 15.62 -0.48
N VAL A 175 0.53 14.51 -1.12
CA VAL A 175 -0.72 14.39 -1.88
C VAL A 175 -1.91 14.46 -0.92
N SER A 176 -2.99 15.10 -1.36
CA SER A 176 -4.26 15.14 -0.62
C SER A 176 -4.71 13.73 -0.25
N PRO A 177 -4.93 13.41 1.05
CA PRO A 177 -5.37 12.08 1.47
C PRO A 177 -6.74 11.72 0.88
N HIS A 178 -7.57 12.71 0.61
CA HIS A 178 -8.86 12.51 -0.04
C HIS A 178 -8.69 12.01 -1.49
N GLU A 179 -7.78 12.60 -2.27
CA GLU A 179 -7.52 12.14 -3.64
C GLU A 179 -6.89 10.74 -3.68
N VAL A 180 -6.04 10.41 -2.70
CA VAL A 180 -5.50 9.04 -2.57
C VAL A 180 -6.62 8.05 -2.23
N HIS A 181 -7.53 8.42 -1.34
CA HIS A 181 -8.71 7.62 -0.98
C HIS A 181 -9.61 7.37 -2.19
N GLU A 182 -9.99 8.42 -2.91
CA GLU A 182 -10.82 8.32 -4.11
C GLU A 182 -10.17 7.43 -5.18
N TRP A 183 -8.85 7.56 -5.38
CA TRP A 183 -8.11 6.74 -6.31
C TRP A 183 -8.13 5.27 -5.90
N TYR A 184 -7.81 4.94 -4.62
CA TYR A 184 -7.82 3.55 -4.13
C TYR A 184 -9.22 2.94 -4.24
N LEU A 185 -10.24 3.70 -3.89
CA LEU A 185 -11.62 3.25 -3.98
C LEU A 185 -12.04 2.96 -5.44
N SER A 186 -11.49 3.71 -6.40
CA SER A 186 -11.84 3.60 -7.81
C SER A 186 -11.11 2.46 -8.54
N VAL A 187 -9.86 2.13 -8.17
CA VAL A 187 -9.01 1.25 -8.98
C VAL A 187 -8.87 -0.17 -8.45
N TYR A 188 -9.14 -0.42 -7.16
CA TYR A 188 -8.97 -1.76 -6.58
C TYR A 188 -10.29 -2.51 -6.50
N ILE A 189 -10.29 -3.74 -7.01
CA ILE A 189 -11.48 -4.62 -7.06
C ILE A 189 -12.03 -4.99 -5.67
N ASP A 190 -11.20 -4.96 -4.65
CA ASP A 190 -11.57 -5.26 -3.27
C ASP A 190 -11.89 -4.01 -2.43
N ALA A 191 -11.85 -2.83 -3.03
CA ALA A 191 -12.11 -1.59 -2.32
C ALA A 191 -13.60 -1.36 -2.08
N PHE A 192 -13.93 -1.28 -0.78
CA PHE A 192 -15.20 -0.81 -0.24
C PHE A 192 -14.88 0.25 0.79
N GLU A 193 -15.65 1.32 0.88
CA GLU A 193 -15.30 2.47 1.73
C GLU A 193 -15.01 2.06 3.19
N TRP A 194 -15.76 1.14 3.75
CA TRP A 194 -15.58 0.72 5.14
C TRP A 194 -14.23 0.02 5.41
N VAL A 195 -13.68 -0.69 4.44
CA VAL A 195 -12.38 -1.38 4.58
C VAL A 195 -11.25 -0.52 4.01
N GLU A 196 -11.52 0.28 2.99
CA GLU A 196 -10.51 1.09 2.33
C GLU A 196 -10.20 2.37 3.13
N ALA A 197 -11.21 3.15 3.55
CA ALA A 197 -11.00 4.44 4.16
C ALA A 197 -10.09 4.43 5.40
N PRO A 198 -10.24 3.54 6.41
CA PRO A 198 -9.29 3.54 7.53
C PRO A 198 -7.89 3.05 7.14
N ASN A 199 -7.78 2.16 6.15
CA ASN A 199 -6.48 1.74 5.63
C ASN A 199 -5.77 2.87 4.88
N THR A 200 -6.49 3.71 4.15
CA THR A 200 -5.90 4.82 3.39
C THR A 200 -5.75 6.07 4.26
N ILE A 201 -6.84 6.61 4.79
CA ILE A 201 -6.83 7.84 5.59
C ILE A 201 -6.00 7.65 6.87
N GLY A 202 -6.21 6.53 7.59
CA GLY A 202 -5.53 6.27 8.86
C GLY A 202 -4.14 5.69 8.69
N MET A 203 -4.03 4.49 8.12
CA MET A 203 -2.77 3.76 8.09
C MET A 203 -1.80 4.34 7.06
N SER A 204 -2.23 4.50 5.80
CA SER A 204 -1.36 4.89 4.70
C SER A 204 -0.99 6.37 4.76
N GLN A 205 -1.96 7.26 4.92
CA GLN A 205 -1.77 8.72 4.85
C GLN A 205 -1.61 9.39 6.21
N PHE A 206 -1.82 8.66 7.32
CA PHE A 206 -1.77 9.23 8.68
C PHE A 206 -2.63 10.49 8.83
N ALA A 207 -3.69 10.58 8.06
CA ALA A 207 -4.52 11.76 7.98
C ALA A 207 -5.50 11.89 9.14
N ASP A 208 -5.71 10.81 9.92
CA ASP A 208 -6.53 10.78 11.14
C ASP A 208 -5.76 11.20 12.41
N GLY A 209 -4.48 11.54 12.28
CA GLY A 209 -3.65 12.01 13.40
C GLY A 209 -3.30 10.93 14.41
N GLY A 210 -3.47 9.65 14.08
CA GLY A 210 -3.02 8.54 14.91
C GLY A 210 -4.13 7.68 15.52
N VAL A 211 -5.34 7.73 14.98
CA VAL A 211 -6.44 6.84 15.40
C VAL A 211 -6.14 5.39 15.01
N VAL A 212 -5.73 5.16 13.76
CA VAL A 212 -5.41 3.80 13.27
C VAL A 212 -3.95 3.44 13.56
N ALA A 213 -3.02 4.34 13.29
CA ALA A 213 -1.59 4.06 13.35
C ALA A 213 -0.87 4.96 14.36
N SER A 214 -0.01 4.41 15.21
CA SER A 214 0.71 5.17 16.24
C SER A 214 1.87 6.03 15.72
N LYS A 215 2.21 5.92 14.43
CA LYS A 215 3.17 6.75 13.68
C LYS A 215 2.88 6.65 12.19
N PRO A 216 3.32 7.63 11.37
CA PRO A 216 3.23 7.49 9.91
C PRO A 216 4.11 6.35 9.40
N TYR A 217 3.60 5.61 8.41
CA TYR A 217 4.30 4.53 7.71
C TYR A 217 5.14 5.10 6.57
N VAL A 218 6.14 5.91 6.92
CA VAL A 218 7.08 6.48 5.95
C VAL A 218 8.38 5.69 5.89
N SER A 219 8.89 5.50 4.68
CA SER A 219 10.17 4.85 4.46
C SER A 219 10.94 5.42 3.27
N SER A 220 12.26 5.29 3.31
CA SER A 220 13.14 5.59 2.17
C SER A 220 13.22 4.42 1.19
N GLY A 221 13.89 4.62 0.07
CA GLY A 221 14.16 3.56 -0.91
C GLY A 221 14.88 2.33 -0.34
N ALA A 222 15.55 2.45 0.80
CA ALA A 222 16.21 1.32 1.46
C ALA A 222 15.24 0.22 1.88
N TYR A 223 14.02 0.57 2.31
CA TYR A 223 12.98 -0.40 2.60
C TYR A 223 12.56 -1.15 1.33
N ILE A 224 12.27 -0.41 0.26
CA ILE A 224 11.84 -0.99 -1.02
C ILE A 224 12.91 -1.94 -1.56
N ASN A 225 14.19 -1.54 -1.50
CA ASN A 225 15.31 -2.37 -1.94
C ASN A 225 15.49 -3.66 -1.13
N ARG A 226 15.14 -3.63 0.16
CA ARG A 226 15.20 -4.81 1.03
C ARG A 226 14.06 -5.79 0.77
N MET A 227 12.86 -5.28 0.48
CA MET A 227 11.64 -6.07 0.36
C MET A 227 11.31 -6.45 -1.08
N SER A 228 12.10 -5.98 -2.05
CA SER A 228 11.85 -6.25 -3.47
C SER A 228 13.13 -6.37 -4.30
N ASN A 229 12.97 -6.81 -5.55
CA ASN A 229 14.01 -6.74 -6.57
C ASN A 229 13.85 -5.53 -7.51
N TYR A 230 12.89 -4.64 -7.27
CA TYR A 230 12.58 -3.48 -8.13
C TYR A 230 13.75 -2.54 -8.34
N CYS A 231 14.57 -2.33 -7.29
CA CYS A 231 15.70 -1.39 -7.34
C CYS A 231 16.83 -1.88 -8.24
N LYS A 232 16.90 -3.19 -8.57
CA LYS A 232 17.98 -3.76 -9.41
C LYS A 232 17.96 -3.22 -10.83
N SER A 233 16.78 -2.96 -11.39
CA SER A 233 16.57 -2.44 -12.75
C SER A 233 16.09 -0.97 -12.76
N CYS A 234 16.08 -0.29 -11.61
CA CYS A 234 15.68 1.12 -11.53
C CYS A 234 16.81 2.03 -12.00
N LYS A 235 16.48 3.10 -12.72
CA LYS A 235 17.46 4.13 -13.11
C LYS A 235 18.04 4.88 -11.91
N PHE A 236 17.29 4.96 -10.79
CA PHE A 236 17.73 5.63 -9.57
C PHE A 236 18.44 4.65 -8.63
N LYS A 237 19.47 5.16 -7.95
CA LYS A 237 20.31 4.38 -7.04
C LYS A 237 19.94 4.63 -5.58
N VAL A 238 19.55 3.60 -4.87
CA VAL A 238 19.18 3.67 -3.45
C VAL A 238 20.39 4.01 -2.56
N SER A 239 21.60 3.64 -2.97
CA SER A 239 22.84 3.95 -2.25
C SER A 239 23.16 5.45 -2.26
N GLU A 240 22.77 6.17 -3.30
CA GLU A 240 22.98 7.60 -3.43
C GLU A 240 21.94 8.38 -2.62
N LYS A 241 22.39 9.38 -1.88
CA LYS A 241 21.55 10.18 -0.97
C LYS A 241 21.10 11.49 -1.61
N ILE A 242 21.91 12.05 -2.50
CA ILE A 242 21.68 13.32 -3.20
C ILE A 242 22.28 13.19 -4.60
N GLY A 243 21.71 13.92 -5.56
CA GLY A 243 22.20 13.96 -6.93
C GLY A 243 21.14 13.51 -7.93
N PRO A 244 21.43 13.61 -9.24
CA PRO A 244 20.45 13.32 -10.28
C PRO A 244 20.02 11.85 -10.33
N ASP A 245 20.90 10.94 -9.91
CA ASP A 245 20.66 9.50 -9.91
C ASP A 245 20.18 8.97 -8.55
N ALA A 246 20.10 9.84 -7.52
CA ALA A 246 19.64 9.44 -6.20
C ALA A 246 18.17 9.05 -6.20
N CYS A 247 17.83 7.97 -5.49
CA CYS A 247 16.44 7.55 -5.36
C CYS A 247 15.58 8.65 -4.68
N PRO A 248 14.53 9.16 -5.34
CA PRO A 248 13.69 10.22 -4.79
C PRO A 248 13.07 9.88 -3.42
N PHE A 249 12.74 8.63 -3.15
CA PHE A 249 12.26 8.22 -1.83
C PHE A 249 13.24 8.57 -0.70
N ASN A 250 14.56 8.63 -0.95
CA ASN A 250 15.55 8.97 0.06
C ASN A 250 15.44 10.44 0.48
N THR A 251 15.33 11.37 -0.48
CA THR A 251 15.22 12.80 -0.21
C THR A 251 13.84 13.16 0.31
N LEU A 252 12.78 12.59 -0.28
CA LEU A 252 11.39 12.80 0.14
C LEU A 252 11.15 12.34 1.59
N TYR A 253 11.76 11.23 2.00
CA TYR A 253 11.67 10.74 3.38
C TYR A 253 12.18 11.77 4.40
N TRP A 254 13.37 12.32 4.19
CA TRP A 254 13.93 13.33 5.09
C TRP A 254 13.19 14.67 4.99
N HIS A 255 12.74 15.02 3.79
CA HIS A 255 11.91 16.20 3.58
C HIS A 255 10.59 16.08 4.37
N PHE A 256 9.90 14.94 4.32
CA PHE A 256 8.71 14.67 5.11
C PHE A 256 8.95 14.83 6.61
N LEU A 257 10.00 14.21 7.14
CA LEU A 257 10.36 14.31 8.55
C LEU A 257 10.63 15.76 8.96
N SER A 258 11.39 16.50 8.16
CA SER A 258 11.68 17.91 8.41
C SER A 258 10.41 18.77 8.40
N ARG A 259 9.57 18.61 7.38
CA ARG A 259 8.31 19.36 7.19
C ARG A 259 7.33 19.17 8.34
N HIS A 260 7.23 17.96 8.86
CA HIS A 260 6.24 17.61 9.90
C HIS A 260 6.84 17.46 11.31
N ARG A 261 8.06 17.94 11.53
CA ARG A 261 8.71 17.82 12.84
C ARG A 261 7.83 18.34 13.98
N HIS A 262 7.22 19.51 13.78
CA HIS A 262 6.36 20.15 14.78
C HIS A 262 5.15 19.28 15.20
N LYS A 263 4.68 18.35 14.34
CA LYS A 263 3.58 17.43 14.65
C LYS A 263 4.06 16.15 15.34
N PHE A 264 5.34 15.78 15.19
CA PHE A 264 5.85 14.49 15.64
C PHE A 264 6.99 14.56 16.68
N ASP A 265 7.40 15.75 17.09
CA ASP A 265 8.54 15.92 18.01
C ASP A 265 8.35 15.20 19.36
N GLY A 266 7.10 15.08 19.84
CA GLY A 266 6.75 14.31 21.03
C GLY A 266 6.50 12.81 20.81
N ASN A 267 6.58 12.29 19.58
CA ASN A 267 6.27 10.89 19.31
C ASN A 267 7.50 9.99 19.55
N PRO A 268 7.49 9.10 20.57
CA PRO A 268 8.66 8.30 20.91
C PRO A 268 9.07 7.32 19.80
N ARG A 269 8.12 6.90 18.93
CA ARG A 269 8.40 6.02 17.78
C ARG A 269 9.11 6.75 16.63
N MET A 270 9.10 8.10 16.62
CA MET A 270 9.78 8.94 15.63
C MET A 270 11.11 9.49 16.16
N ALA A 271 11.34 9.44 17.47
CA ALA A 271 12.50 10.06 18.13
C ALA A 271 13.86 9.60 17.56
N GLN A 272 13.99 8.32 17.17
CA GLN A 272 15.24 7.82 16.60
C GLN A 272 15.57 8.50 15.27
N MET A 273 14.59 8.67 14.39
CA MET A 273 14.76 9.31 13.08
C MET A 273 15.13 10.78 13.24
N TYR A 274 14.50 11.49 14.17
CA TYR A 274 14.85 12.88 14.47
C TYR A 274 16.26 13.02 15.05
N ARG A 275 16.69 12.11 15.93
CA ARG A 275 18.09 12.09 16.41
C ARG A 275 19.10 11.88 15.27
N VAL A 276 18.76 11.08 14.27
CA VAL A 276 19.62 10.92 13.07
C VAL A 276 19.63 12.20 12.24
N TRP A 277 18.47 12.80 12.00
CA TRP A 277 18.35 14.07 11.28
C TRP A 277 19.15 15.18 11.94
N ASP A 278 19.04 15.33 13.26
CA ASP A 278 19.74 16.38 14.02
C ASP A 278 21.26 16.28 13.94
N LYS A 279 21.79 15.05 13.83
CA LYS A 279 23.23 14.80 13.69
C LYS A 279 23.77 15.00 12.27
N MET A 280 22.91 15.17 11.28
CA MET A 280 23.35 15.40 9.91
C MET A 280 23.99 16.79 9.76
N ASN A 281 25.01 16.87 8.89
CA ASN A 281 25.61 18.14 8.50
C ASN A 281 24.56 19.07 7.88
N GLU A 282 24.62 20.37 8.20
CA GLU A 282 23.65 21.37 7.75
C GLU A 282 23.60 21.53 6.22
N ASP A 283 24.74 21.47 5.55
CA ASP A 283 24.78 21.56 4.09
C ASP A 283 24.16 20.31 3.44
N HIS A 284 24.34 19.14 4.07
CA HIS A 284 23.66 17.93 3.62
C HIS A 284 22.13 18.05 3.77
N LYS A 285 21.64 18.55 4.92
CA LYS A 285 20.20 18.81 5.13
C LYS A 285 19.63 19.74 4.08
N LYS A 286 20.30 20.88 3.83
CA LYS A 286 19.89 21.85 2.79
C LYS A 286 19.83 21.20 1.42
N ASN A 287 20.82 20.41 1.04
CA ASN A 287 20.84 19.73 -0.26
C ASN A 287 19.75 18.68 -0.39
N VAL A 288 19.44 17.93 0.67
CA VAL A 288 18.32 16.97 0.71
C VAL A 288 17.01 17.69 0.47
N ILE A 289 16.73 18.77 1.21
CA ILE A 289 15.49 19.56 1.06
C ILE A 289 15.38 20.12 -0.36
N LYS A 290 16.45 20.78 -0.84
CA LYS A 290 16.49 21.34 -2.20
C LYS A 290 16.24 20.28 -3.28
N SER A 291 16.79 19.07 -3.12
CA SER A 291 16.58 17.97 -4.07
C SER A 291 15.14 17.46 -4.05
N ALA A 292 14.54 17.35 -2.86
CA ALA A 292 13.14 16.98 -2.70
C ALA A 292 12.20 18.03 -3.33
N ASP A 293 12.43 19.32 -3.03
CA ASP A 293 11.62 20.42 -3.61
C ASP A 293 11.71 20.44 -5.13
N LYS A 294 12.93 20.26 -5.67
CA LYS A 294 13.12 20.17 -7.14
C LYS A 294 12.30 19.03 -7.74
N PHE A 295 12.34 17.86 -7.12
CA PHE A 295 11.56 16.72 -7.58
C PHE A 295 10.05 16.96 -7.49
N LEU A 296 9.58 17.48 -6.34
CA LEU A 296 8.17 17.79 -6.10
C LEU A 296 7.61 18.86 -7.06
N ASN A 297 8.43 19.83 -7.47
CA ASN A 297 8.02 20.86 -8.43
C ASN A 297 7.92 20.34 -9.88
N GLN A 298 8.52 19.20 -10.18
CA GLN A 298 8.42 18.52 -11.47
C GLN A 298 7.30 17.46 -11.50
N LEU A 299 6.72 17.17 -10.36
CA LEU A 299 5.66 16.18 -10.22
C LEU A 299 4.32 16.81 -10.68
N SER A 300 3.77 16.30 -11.78
CA SER A 300 2.54 16.81 -12.42
C SER A 300 1.40 15.79 -12.32
#